data_2c1ea7e8d3de02c1c4722d84c30d0baa
#
_entry.id   2c1ea7e8d3de02c1c4722d84c30d0baa
#
_cell.length_a   1.000
_cell.length_b   1.000
_cell.length_c   1.000
_cell.angle_alpha   90.00
_cell.angle_beta   90.00
_cell.angle_gamma   90.00
#
_symmetry.space_group_name_H-M   'P 1'
#
loop_
_entity.id
_entity.type
_entity.pdbx_description
1 polymer ?
#
loop_
_entity_poly.entity_id
_entity_poly.type
_entity_poly.pdbx_seq_one_letter_code
_entity_poly.pdbx_strand_id
1 'polypeptide(L)'
;MSKNVFKFFGSLALFAFVLSGTVVKAGTKEDVAKKGSVSCGVSQGVPGFSNADASGKWSGIDVDMCRAVAAAVLGDANKVKYQPLSAKDRFEVLKSGQIDMLSRNTTWTLSRDAGLGLEFVGTNFYDGQGFIVRKAAKVNTAKKLNNVKVCVETGTTTELNLRDYFKANKLKYEAVSFTKADEAVAAYDAGRCDVYTTDKSGLAAQRTKMKNPGEHTVLPETISKEPLGPVVRGNDQNWKDIAAWSLYVMIEAEELGVSSKNIDSMKSTDNPNIKRLLGLEGDTGKSLGLSNTWAYNIIKQVGNYGEVYEKNVGAKTPLGLARNGSPNQLWSKGGILYAPPVR
;
A
#
# COMPACT_ATOMS: atom_id res chain seq x y z
N MET A 1 -14.30 22.24 -92.40
CA MET A 1 -13.67 23.16 -91.45
C MET A 1 -14.48 23.08 -90.16
N SER A 2 -14.03 22.28 -89.22
CA SER A 2 -14.74 22.03 -87.90
C SER A 2 -13.77 22.42 -86.81
N LYS A 3 -14.20 23.34 -85.94
CA LYS A 3 -13.45 23.81 -84.76
C LYS A 3 -13.86 22.95 -83.55
N ASN A 4 -12.95 22.16 -83.05
CA ASN A 4 -13.08 21.46 -81.75
C ASN A 4 -12.72 22.40 -80.61
N VAL A 5 -13.67 22.65 -79.71
CA VAL A 5 -13.51 23.34 -78.44
C VAL A 5 -13.36 22.32 -77.36
N PHE A 6 -12.14 22.24 -76.79
CA PHE A 6 -11.86 21.42 -75.57
C PHE A 6 -12.31 22.22 -74.32
N LYS A 7 -13.28 21.68 -73.60
CA LYS A 7 -13.66 22.18 -72.24
C LYS A 7 -12.84 21.44 -71.19
N PHE A 8 -11.97 22.17 -70.53
CA PHE A 8 -11.30 21.71 -69.32
C PHE A 8 -12.25 21.82 -68.11
N PHE A 9 -12.64 20.66 -67.56
CA PHE A 9 -13.29 20.60 -66.27
C PHE A 9 -12.20 20.45 -65.17
N GLY A 10 -11.93 21.54 -64.43
CA GLY A 10 -11.09 21.51 -63.26
C GLY A 10 -11.84 20.96 -62.07
N SER A 11 -11.55 19.72 -61.66
CA SER A 11 -12.06 19.16 -60.41
C SER A 11 -11.26 19.70 -59.25
N LEU A 12 -11.91 20.57 -58.45
CA LEU A 12 -11.38 21.09 -57.18
C LEU A 12 -11.56 20.00 -56.09
N ALA A 13 -10.50 19.23 -55.79
CA ALA A 13 -10.54 18.27 -54.70
C ALA A 13 -10.37 19.04 -53.38
N LEU A 14 -11.47 19.13 -52.63
CA LEU A 14 -11.48 19.64 -51.24
C LEU A 14 -10.85 18.60 -50.33
N PHE A 15 -9.58 18.79 -49.92
CA PHE A 15 -8.93 18.00 -48.89
C PHE A 15 -9.50 18.45 -47.52
N ALA A 16 -10.45 17.72 -46.98
CA ALA A 16 -10.88 17.85 -45.58
C ALA A 16 -9.76 17.33 -44.67
N PHE A 17 -8.99 18.21 -44.07
CA PHE A 17 -8.09 17.87 -42.96
C PHE A 17 -8.91 17.51 -41.76
N VAL A 18 -9.11 16.20 -41.52
CA VAL A 18 -9.64 15.71 -40.24
C VAL A 18 -8.54 15.88 -39.21
N LEU A 19 -8.61 16.96 -38.42
CA LEU A 19 -7.84 17.09 -37.20
C LEU A 19 -8.28 15.96 -36.24
N SER A 20 -7.60 14.84 -36.26
CA SER A 20 -7.69 13.83 -35.23
C SER A 20 -7.11 14.43 -33.94
N GLY A 21 -7.93 15.12 -33.19
CA GLY A 21 -7.59 15.55 -31.84
C GLY A 21 -7.32 14.30 -31.03
N THR A 22 -6.06 14.06 -30.69
CA THR A 22 -5.69 13.09 -29.67
C THR A 22 -6.37 13.52 -28.37
N VAL A 23 -7.44 12.83 -27.99
CA VAL A 23 -8.02 12.99 -26.66
C VAL A 23 -6.94 12.54 -25.68
N VAL A 24 -6.21 13.51 -25.13
CA VAL A 24 -5.30 13.24 -24.00
C VAL A 24 -6.19 12.72 -22.88
N LYS A 25 -6.08 11.43 -22.58
CA LYS A 25 -6.80 10.82 -21.45
C LYS A 25 -6.36 11.57 -20.19
N ALA A 26 -7.31 12.14 -19.47
CA ALA A 26 -7.04 12.78 -18.18
C ALA A 26 -6.31 11.80 -17.26
N GLY A 27 -5.30 12.25 -16.51
CA GLY A 27 -4.58 11.44 -15.56
C GLY A 27 -5.44 11.12 -14.32
N THR A 28 -5.01 10.18 -13.53
CA THR A 28 -5.74 9.77 -12.31
C THR A 28 -5.92 10.96 -11.34
N LYS A 29 -4.95 11.89 -11.29
CA LYS A 29 -5.04 13.10 -10.46
C LYS A 29 -6.25 13.96 -10.85
N GLU A 30 -6.45 14.22 -12.14
CA GLU A 30 -7.55 15.00 -12.68
C GLU A 30 -8.90 14.32 -12.40
N ASP A 31 -8.97 13.00 -12.57
CA ASP A 31 -10.17 12.21 -12.27
C ASP A 31 -10.51 12.26 -10.78
N VAL A 32 -9.53 12.14 -9.88
CA VAL A 32 -9.67 12.28 -8.42
C VAL A 32 -10.14 13.69 -8.05
N ALA A 33 -9.55 14.73 -8.62
CA ALA A 33 -9.94 16.10 -8.38
C ALA A 33 -11.40 16.36 -8.82
N LYS A 34 -11.79 15.85 -9.98
CA LYS A 34 -13.16 15.98 -10.52
C LYS A 34 -14.21 15.25 -9.66
N LYS A 35 -13.91 14.00 -9.23
CA LYS A 35 -14.86 13.22 -8.39
C LYS A 35 -14.81 13.59 -6.90
N GLY A 36 -13.81 14.39 -6.48
CA GLY A 36 -13.66 14.90 -5.12
C GLY A 36 -13.31 13.83 -4.06
N SER A 37 -12.81 12.67 -4.47
CA SER A 37 -12.41 11.60 -3.54
C SER A 37 -11.40 10.65 -4.18
N VAL A 38 -10.49 10.07 -3.36
CA VAL A 38 -9.60 8.97 -3.74
C VAL A 38 -10.34 7.65 -3.52
N SER A 39 -10.46 6.81 -4.56
CA SER A 39 -10.94 5.42 -4.41
C SER A 39 -9.76 4.52 -4.08
N CYS A 40 -9.73 3.95 -2.88
CA CYS A 40 -8.63 3.19 -2.36
C CYS A 40 -9.01 1.73 -2.08
N GLY A 41 -8.32 0.78 -2.74
CA GLY A 41 -8.44 -0.65 -2.44
C GLY A 41 -7.69 -0.98 -1.15
N VAL A 42 -8.37 -1.64 -0.22
CA VAL A 42 -7.87 -2.01 1.10
C VAL A 42 -8.12 -3.49 1.39
N SER A 43 -7.58 -4.06 2.47
CA SER A 43 -7.89 -5.43 2.86
C SER A 43 -9.31 -5.54 3.44
N GLN A 44 -9.80 -6.77 3.55
CA GLN A 44 -11.15 -7.07 4.04
C GLN A 44 -11.24 -7.10 5.59
N GLY A 45 -10.19 -6.67 6.29
CA GLY A 45 -10.16 -6.60 7.74
C GLY A 45 -8.88 -7.18 8.35
N VAL A 46 -7.76 -6.43 8.22
CA VAL A 46 -6.50 -6.73 8.92
C VAL A 46 -6.22 -5.61 9.92
N PRO A 47 -6.44 -5.85 11.24
CA PRO A 47 -6.17 -4.87 12.27
C PRO A 47 -4.76 -4.27 12.14
N GLY A 48 -4.64 -2.96 12.33
CA GLY A 48 -3.39 -2.21 12.19
C GLY A 48 -2.99 -1.87 10.76
N PHE A 49 -3.51 -2.55 9.74
CA PHE A 49 -3.27 -2.27 8.31
C PHE A 49 -4.48 -1.64 7.63
N SER A 50 -5.58 -2.38 7.50
CA SER A 50 -6.86 -1.83 7.08
C SER A 50 -8.00 -2.62 7.73
N ASN A 51 -8.72 -1.96 8.61
CA ASN A 51 -9.83 -2.56 9.35
C ASN A 51 -10.92 -1.50 9.59
N ALA A 52 -12.17 -1.87 9.30
CA ALA A 52 -13.32 -1.06 9.68
C ALA A 52 -13.79 -1.47 11.08
N ASP A 53 -14.12 -0.49 11.93
CA ASP A 53 -14.78 -0.73 13.20
C ASP A 53 -16.31 -0.97 13.02
N ALA A 54 -17.01 -1.19 14.11
CA ALA A 54 -18.45 -1.43 14.09
C ALA A 54 -19.28 -0.24 13.54
N SER A 55 -18.73 0.96 13.55
CA SER A 55 -19.34 2.16 12.95
C SER A 55 -19.03 2.33 11.46
N GLY A 56 -18.20 1.44 10.89
CA GLY A 56 -17.72 1.53 9.50
C GLY A 56 -16.53 2.47 9.32
N LYS A 57 -15.94 2.99 10.39
CA LYS A 57 -14.74 3.84 10.31
C LYS A 57 -13.49 3.00 10.09
N TRP A 58 -12.78 3.31 9.03
CA TRP A 58 -11.53 2.63 8.65
C TRP A 58 -10.32 3.18 9.41
N SER A 59 -9.38 2.30 9.74
CA SER A 59 -8.10 2.61 10.40
C SER A 59 -7.00 1.64 9.99
N GLY A 60 -5.74 2.06 10.14
CA GLY A 60 -4.55 1.26 9.83
C GLY A 60 -3.53 1.99 8.96
N ILE A 61 -2.33 1.41 8.82
CA ILE A 61 -1.23 1.99 8.01
C ILE A 61 -1.65 2.17 6.55
N ASP A 62 -2.31 1.18 5.96
CA ASP A 62 -2.79 1.22 4.58
C ASP A 62 -3.88 2.28 4.40
N VAL A 63 -4.75 2.44 5.38
CA VAL A 63 -5.79 3.49 5.41
C VAL A 63 -5.17 4.87 5.51
N ASP A 64 -4.19 5.06 6.39
CA ASP A 64 -3.50 6.34 6.56
C ASP A 64 -2.70 6.72 5.30
N MET A 65 -2.19 5.74 4.55
CA MET A 65 -1.56 6.00 3.25
C MET A 65 -2.57 6.54 2.22
N CYS A 66 -3.77 5.98 2.13
CA CYS A 66 -4.84 6.51 1.26
C CYS A 66 -5.25 7.93 1.69
N ARG A 67 -5.31 8.17 3.00
CA ARG A 67 -5.61 9.49 3.60
C ARG A 67 -4.53 10.51 3.29
N ALA A 68 -3.25 10.09 3.28
CA ALA A 68 -2.13 10.96 2.93
C ALA A 68 -2.26 11.45 1.48
N VAL A 69 -2.56 10.56 0.53
CA VAL A 69 -2.78 10.92 -0.88
C VAL A 69 -4.00 11.85 -1.03
N ALA A 70 -5.09 11.59 -0.31
CA ALA A 70 -6.26 12.47 -0.34
C ALA A 70 -5.96 13.86 0.23
N ALA A 71 -5.21 13.95 1.32
CA ALA A 71 -4.75 15.21 1.90
C ALA A 71 -3.86 16.00 0.93
N ALA A 72 -2.97 15.31 0.20
CA ALA A 72 -2.10 15.93 -0.79
C ALA A 72 -2.88 16.52 -1.97
N VAL A 73 -3.82 15.76 -2.54
CA VAL A 73 -4.50 16.12 -3.80
C VAL A 73 -5.73 16.99 -3.56
N LEU A 74 -6.48 16.72 -2.49
CA LEU A 74 -7.79 17.32 -2.23
C LEU A 74 -7.80 18.25 -0.99
N GLY A 75 -6.66 18.37 -0.30
CA GLY A 75 -6.54 19.17 0.93
C GLY A 75 -7.28 18.56 2.14
N ASP A 76 -7.87 17.38 2.02
CA ASP A 76 -8.68 16.76 3.07
C ASP A 76 -8.46 15.25 3.10
N ALA A 77 -7.87 14.75 4.19
CA ALA A 77 -7.57 13.34 4.43
C ALA A 77 -8.82 12.44 4.54
N ASN A 78 -10.00 13.01 4.70
CA ASN A 78 -11.23 12.24 4.83
C ASN A 78 -11.92 11.97 3.48
N LYS A 79 -11.43 12.58 2.40
CA LYS A 79 -11.96 12.38 1.05
C LYS A 79 -11.46 11.08 0.41
N VAL A 80 -11.70 9.96 1.08
CA VAL A 80 -11.35 8.61 0.63
C VAL A 80 -12.59 7.72 0.61
N LYS A 81 -12.74 6.96 -0.48
CA LYS A 81 -13.70 5.85 -0.58
C LYS A 81 -12.92 4.54 -0.53
N TYR A 82 -13.14 3.76 0.53
CA TYR A 82 -12.47 2.48 0.72
C TYR A 82 -13.24 1.36 0.04
N GLN A 83 -12.51 0.51 -0.70
CA GLN A 83 -13.06 -0.70 -1.32
C GLN A 83 -12.31 -1.92 -0.77
N PRO A 84 -12.97 -2.74 0.09
CA PRO A 84 -12.37 -3.98 0.58
C PRO A 84 -12.20 -4.99 -0.55
N LEU A 85 -10.99 -5.53 -0.71
CA LEU A 85 -10.62 -6.44 -1.80
C LEU A 85 -9.97 -7.71 -1.26
N SER A 86 -10.24 -8.85 -1.93
CA SER A 86 -9.49 -10.08 -1.69
C SER A 86 -8.05 -9.97 -2.22
N ALA A 87 -7.16 -10.83 -1.76
CA ALA A 87 -5.81 -10.91 -2.32
C ALA A 87 -5.81 -11.30 -3.80
N LYS A 88 -6.79 -12.10 -4.21
CA LYS A 88 -6.94 -12.59 -5.59
C LYS A 88 -7.37 -11.48 -6.55
N ASP A 89 -8.33 -10.63 -6.15
CA ASP A 89 -9.00 -9.71 -7.07
C ASP A 89 -8.34 -8.32 -7.14
N ARG A 90 -7.53 -7.96 -6.13
CA ARG A 90 -7.00 -6.60 -5.94
C ARG A 90 -6.32 -5.98 -7.17
N PHE A 91 -5.55 -6.78 -7.91
CA PHE A 91 -4.81 -6.27 -9.08
C PHE A 91 -5.71 -6.01 -10.28
N GLU A 92 -6.70 -6.87 -10.54
CA GLU A 92 -7.65 -6.68 -11.63
C GLU A 92 -8.57 -5.47 -11.38
N VAL A 93 -8.98 -5.25 -10.12
CA VAL A 93 -9.76 -4.08 -9.72
C VAL A 93 -8.95 -2.78 -9.90
N LEU A 94 -7.63 -2.79 -9.59
CA LEU A 94 -6.75 -1.66 -9.84
C LEU A 94 -6.56 -1.41 -11.34
N LYS A 95 -6.27 -2.44 -12.12
CA LYS A 95 -6.07 -2.34 -13.57
C LYS A 95 -7.30 -1.81 -14.30
N SER A 96 -8.49 -2.25 -13.91
CA SER A 96 -9.75 -1.81 -14.51
C SER A 96 -10.11 -0.35 -14.20
N GLY A 97 -9.38 0.32 -13.29
CA GLY A 97 -9.64 1.70 -12.90
C GLY A 97 -10.80 1.90 -11.92
N GLN A 98 -11.33 0.82 -11.32
CA GLN A 98 -12.35 0.90 -10.28
C GLN A 98 -11.82 1.57 -9.02
N ILE A 99 -10.52 1.44 -8.75
CA ILE A 99 -9.81 2.17 -7.69
C ILE A 99 -8.65 2.97 -8.29
N ASP A 100 -8.26 4.03 -7.60
CA ASP A 100 -7.16 4.91 -8.02
C ASP A 100 -5.82 4.40 -7.51
N MET A 101 -5.82 3.79 -6.34
CA MET A 101 -4.65 3.18 -5.72
C MET A 101 -5.06 1.95 -4.89
N LEU A 102 -4.11 1.06 -4.70
CA LEU A 102 -4.23 -0.11 -3.84
C LEU A 102 -3.26 0.07 -2.68
N SER A 103 -3.77 0.15 -1.44
CA SER A 103 -2.98 0.11 -0.21
C SER A 103 -3.54 -1.02 0.65
N ARG A 104 -2.94 -2.22 0.50
CA ARG A 104 -3.49 -3.48 1.01
C ARG A 104 -2.37 -4.47 1.31
N ASN A 105 -1.48 -4.12 2.23
CA ASN A 105 -0.36 -5.00 2.62
C ASN A 105 0.15 -5.83 1.43
N THR A 106 0.49 -5.15 0.32
CA THR A 106 0.85 -5.79 -0.94
C THR A 106 2.35 -5.89 -1.09
N THR A 107 2.87 -7.12 -1.14
CA THR A 107 4.30 -7.37 -1.30
C THR A 107 4.78 -6.95 -2.68
N TRP A 108 5.81 -6.14 -2.74
CA TRP A 108 6.51 -5.77 -3.96
C TRP A 108 7.35 -6.96 -4.45
N THR A 109 7.00 -7.48 -5.60
CA THR A 109 7.75 -8.57 -6.27
C THR A 109 7.96 -8.23 -7.74
N LEU A 110 9.02 -8.80 -8.35
CA LEU A 110 9.30 -8.61 -9.77
C LEU A 110 8.08 -8.95 -10.65
N SER A 111 7.40 -10.06 -10.37
CA SER A 111 6.26 -10.50 -11.18
C SER A 111 5.05 -9.56 -11.07
N ARG A 112 4.83 -8.95 -9.91
CA ARG A 112 3.74 -7.98 -9.70
C ARG A 112 4.06 -6.63 -10.30
N ASP A 113 5.29 -6.18 -10.16
CA ASP A 113 5.78 -4.90 -10.68
C ASP A 113 5.93 -4.93 -12.20
N ALA A 114 6.93 -5.66 -12.70
CA ALA A 114 7.21 -5.72 -14.14
C ALA A 114 6.20 -6.55 -14.95
N GLY A 115 5.57 -7.57 -14.33
CA GLY A 115 4.70 -8.52 -15.04
C GLY A 115 3.25 -8.09 -15.19
N LEU A 116 2.76 -7.17 -14.37
CA LEU A 116 1.34 -6.80 -14.34
C LEU A 116 1.03 -5.40 -14.90
N GLY A 117 2.04 -4.63 -15.30
CA GLY A 117 1.85 -3.24 -15.73
C GLY A 117 1.37 -2.33 -14.59
N LEU A 118 1.82 -2.61 -13.38
CA LEU A 118 1.53 -1.87 -12.16
C LEU A 118 2.82 -1.23 -11.63
N GLU A 119 2.67 -0.20 -10.80
CA GLU A 119 3.78 0.54 -10.23
C GLU A 119 3.70 0.54 -8.71
N PHE A 120 4.70 0.00 -8.04
CA PHE A 120 4.86 0.19 -6.60
C PHE A 120 5.45 1.58 -6.32
N VAL A 121 4.91 2.25 -5.32
CA VAL A 121 5.29 3.64 -5.00
C VAL A 121 6.30 3.76 -3.86
N GLY A 122 6.70 2.64 -3.29
CA GLY A 122 7.64 2.54 -2.17
C GLY A 122 7.20 1.46 -1.20
N THR A 123 8.06 1.18 -0.22
CA THR A 123 7.73 0.24 0.87
C THR A 123 7.27 1.02 2.09
N ASN A 124 6.01 0.82 2.49
CA ASN A 124 5.44 1.43 3.68
C ASN A 124 5.50 0.52 4.92
N PHE A 125 5.86 -0.77 4.75
CA PHE A 125 6.10 -1.69 5.85
C PHE A 125 6.99 -2.85 5.40
N TYR A 126 8.11 -3.06 6.08
CA TYR A 126 9.01 -4.20 5.84
C TYR A 126 8.60 -5.35 6.74
N ASP A 127 8.24 -6.48 6.14
CA ASP A 127 7.76 -7.67 6.81
C ASP A 127 8.47 -8.94 6.31
N GLY A 128 8.03 -10.07 6.79
CA GLY A 128 8.39 -11.40 6.35
C GLY A 128 7.35 -12.42 6.80
N GLN A 129 7.22 -13.50 6.04
CA GLN A 129 6.28 -14.57 6.35
C GLN A 129 6.72 -15.40 7.55
N GLY A 130 5.75 -15.80 8.36
CA GLY A 130 5.94 -16.70 9.49
C GLY A 130 4.81 -17.73 9.62
N PHE A 131 4.84 -18.44 10.74
CA PHE A 131 3.84 -19.44 11.10
C PHE A 131 3.34 -19.20 12.51
N ILE A 132 2.04 -19.37 12.73
CA ILE A 132 1.44 -19.40 14.06
C ILE A 132 0.90 -20.80 14.35
N VAL A 133 1.15 -21.29 15.56
CA VAL A 133 0.73 -22.60 16.04
C VAL A 133 0.09 -22.48 17.42
N ARG A 134 -0.70 -23.48 17.82
CA ARG A 134 -1.18 -23.59 19.20
C ARG A 134 -0.04 -23.95 20.12
N LYS A 135 0.07 -23.33 21.27
CA LYS A 135 1.07 -23.67 22.31
C LYS A 135 1.01 -25.13 22.74
N ALA A 136 -0.22 -25.70 22.77
CA ALA A 136 -0.46 -27.10 23.11
C ALA A 136 0.24 -28.07 22.14
N ALA A 137 0.54 -27.67 20.89
CA ALA A 137 1.30 -28.49 19.94
C ALA A 137 2.78 -28.66 20.31
N LYS A 138 3.30 -27.85 21.26
CA LYS A 138 4.70 -27.88 21.73
C LYS A 138 5.75 -27.75 20.59
N VAL A 139 5.37 -27.10 19.49
CA VAL A 139 6.24 -26.80 18.35
C VAL A 139 6.87 -25.42 18.56
N ASN A 140 8.20 -25.36 18.54
CA ASN A 140 8.97 -24.15 18.80
C ASN A 140 9.84 -23.69 17.60
N THR A 141 9.79 -24.41 16.48
CA THR A 141 10.53 -24.09 15.24
C THR A 141 9.75 -24.58 14.03
N ALA A 142 9.75 -23.79 12.96
CA ALA A 142 9.09 -24.16 11.71
C ALA A 142 9.69 -25.41 11.06
N LYS A 143 10.94 -25.76 11.38
CA LYS A 143 11.59 -27.01 10.91
C LYS A 143 10.93 -28.28 11.44
N LYS A 144 10.13 -28.18 12.48
CA LYS A 144 9.36 -29.33 13.05
C LYS A 144 7.95 -29.46 12.47
N LEU A 145 7.54 -28.55 11.57
CA LEU A 145 6.24 -28.61 10.90
C LEU A 145 6.29 -29.68 9.80
N ASN A 146 5.93 -30.90 10.14
CA ASN A 146 5.89 -32.00 9.18
C ASN A 146 4.55 -32.75 9.30
N ASN A 147 3.97 -33.17 8.15
CA ASN A 147 2.65 -33.80 8.06
C ASN A 147 1.53 -32.95 8.71
N VAL A 148 1.55 -31.63 8.50
CA VAL A 148 0.62 -30.67 9.10
C VAL A 148 -0.34 -30.11 8.06
N LYS A 149 -1.56 -29.72 8.50
CA LYS A 149 -2.50 -28.94 7.71
C LYS A 149 -2.21 -27.46 7.95
N VAL A 150 -1.99 -26.71 6.85
CA VAL A 150 -1.65 -25.29 6.89
C VAL A 150 -2.75 -24.46 6.25
N CYS A 151 -3.42 -23.62 7.02
CA CYS A 151 -4.34 -22.61 6.51
C CYS A 151 -3.56 -21.47 5.86
N VAL A 152 -3.97 -21.06 4.65
CA VAL A 152 -3.32 -19.98 3.88
C VAL A 152 -4.36 -19.25 3.01
N GLU A 153 -4.14 -17.95 2.74
CA GLU A 153 -4.95 -17.17 1.81
C GLU A 153 -4.40 -17.34 0.39
N THR A 154 -5.28 -17.68 -0.58
CA THR A 154 -4.91 -17.83 -1.99
C THR A 154 -4.63 -16.49 -2.68
N GLY A 155 -3.80 -16.50 -3.72
CA GLY A 155 -3.40 -15.30 -4.46
C GLY A 155 -2.37 -14.43 -3.75
N THR A 156 -1.69 -15.00 -2.75
CA THR A 156 -0.67 -14.33 -1.94
C THR A 156 0.73 -14.84 -2.26
N THR A 157 1.77 -14.05 -1.93
CA THR A 157 3.16 -14.52 -1.88
C THR A 157 3.33 -15.63 -0.85
N THR A 158 2.56 -15.57 0.24
CA THR A 158 2.64 -16.53 1.35
C THR A 158 2.22 -17.94 0.94
N GLU A 159 1.28 -18.08 0.00
CA GLU A 159 0.93 -19.39 -0.59
C GLU A 159 2.10 -19.97 -1.41
N LEU A 160 2.81 -19.14 -2.17
CA LEU A 160 3.98 -19.56 -2.95
C LEU A 160 5.17 -19.92 -2.06
N ASN A 161 5.49 -19.04 -1.10
CA ASN A 161 6.59 -19.24 -0.17
C ASN A 161 6.37 -20.47 0.73
N LEU A 162 5.11 -20.74 1.14
CA LEU A 162 4.75 -21.96 1.88
C LEU A 162 5.21 -23.21 1.14
N ARG A 163 4.84 -23.33 -0.13
CA ARG A 163 5.23 -24.45 -0.99
C ARG A 163 6.76 -24.59 -1.07
N ASP A 164 7.44 -23.49 -1.32
CA ASP A 164 8.88 -23.47 -1.55
C ASP A 164 9.64 -23.79 -0.25
N TYR A 165 9.18 -23.27 0.90
CA TYR A 165 9.77 -23.56 2.21
C TYR A 165 9.67 -25.06 2.57
N PHE A 166 8.49 -25.66 2.44
CA PHE A 166 8.28 -27.08 2.77
C PHE A 166 9.08 -27.99 1.83
N LYS A 167 9.12 -27.67 0.52
CA LYS A 167 9.93 -28.39 -0.46
C LYS A 167 11.43 -28.31 -0.12
N ALA A 168 11.95 -27.13 0.16
CA ALA A 168 13.38 -26.92 0.46
C ALA A 168 13.82 -27.65 1.75
N ASN A 169 12.94 -27.74 2.74
CA ASN A 169 13.21 -28.42 4.01
C ASN A 169 12.79 -29.91 4.01
N LYS A 170 12.31 -30.45 2.86
CA LYS A 170 11.84 -31.85 2.72
C LYS A 170 10.72 -32.20 3.72
N LEU A 171 9.88 -31.23 4.05
CA LEU A 171 8.73 -31.38 4.93
C LEU A 171 7.46 -31.63 4.12
N LYS A 172 6.49 -32.33 4.72
CA LYS A 172 5.19 -32.61 4.12
C LYS A 172 4.12 -31.74 4.78
N TYR A 173 3.16 -31.26 3.99
CA TYR A 173 2.02 -30.52 4.46
C TYR A 173 0.82 -30.69 3.52
N GLU A 174 -0.35 -30.36 4.03
CA GLU A 174 -1.60 -30.19 3.26
C GLU A 174 -2.01 -28.72 3.32
N ALA A 175 -2.10 -28.04 2.18
CA ALA A 175 -2.60 -26.67 2.12
C ALA A 175 -4.12 -26.65 2.21
N VAL A 176 -4.66 -25.87 3.13
CA VAL A 176 -6.08 -25.55 3.23
C VAL A 176 -6.23 -24.08 2.84
N SER A 177 -6.61 -23.85 1.57
CA SER A 177 -6.62 -22.52 0.97
C SER A 177 -7.98 -21.84 1.12
N PHE A 178 -7.96 -20.55 1.42
CA PHE A 178 -9.13 -19.68 1.61
C PHE A 178 -9.02 -18.44 0.72
N THR A 179 -10.15 -17.87 0.33
CA THR A 179 -10.19 -16.62 -0.45
C THR A 179 -10.10 -15.37 0.41
N LYS A 180 -10.34 -15.49 1.73
CA LYS A 180 -10.31 -14.39 2.69
C LYS A 180 -9.45 -14.75 3.90
N ALA A 181 -8.69 -13.79 4.40
CA ALA A 181 -7.87 -13.97 5.60
C ALA A 181 -8.71 -14.34 6.84
N ASP A 182 -9.90 -13.76 7.00
CA ASP A 182 -10.80 -14.05 8.13
C ASP A 182 -11.31 -15.49 8.11
N GLU A 183 -11.55 -16.06 6.92
CA GLU A 183 -11.94 -17.47 6.79
C GLU A 183 -10.78 -18.40 7.17
N ALA A 184 -9.55 -18.06 6.74
CA ALA A 184 -8.36 -18.83 7.07
C ALA A 184 -8.08 -18.83 8.59
N VAL A 185 -8.16 -17.66 9.24
CA VAL A 185 -7.93 -17.57 10.69
C VAL A 185 -9.05 -18.26 11.48
N ALA A 186 -10.31 -18.12 11.06
CA ALA A 186 -11.43 -18.80 11.71
C ALA A 186 -11.32 -20.33 11.59
N ALA A 187 -10.90 -20.85 10.43
CA ALA A 187 -10.66 -22.28 10.23
C ALA A 187 -9.52 -22.81 11.09
N TYR A 188 -8.42 -22.04 11.20
CA TYR A 188 -7.31 -22.36 12.09
C TYR A 188 -7.75 -22.32 13.56
N ASP A 189 -8.48 -21.28 14.01
CA ASP A 189 -8.93 -21.13 15.38
C ASP A 189 -9.90 -22.28 15.78
N ALA A 190 -10.75 -22.72 14.83
CA ALA A 190 -11.65 -23.87 14.99
C ALA A 190 -10.97 -25.25 14.91
N GLY A 191 -9.66 -25.32 14.68
CA GLY A 191 -8.93 -26.60 14.66
C GLY A 191 -8.92 -27.33 13.30
N ARG A 192 -9.39 -26.73 12.22
CA ARG A 192 -9.33 -27.35 10.88
C ARG A 192 -7.93 -27.43 10.32
N CYS A 193 -7.03 -26.53 10.76
CA CYS A 193 -5.62 -26.52 10.44
C CYS A 193 -4.77 -26.57 11.70
N ASP A 194 -3.61 -27.17 11.60
CA ASP A 194 -2.61 -27.22 12.67
C ASP A 194 -1.81 -25.91 12.76
N VAL A 195 -1.63 -25.26 11.59
CA VAL A 195 -0.80 -24.07 11.38
C VAL A 195 -1.59 -23.05 10.57
N TYR A 196 -1.40 -21.76 10.85
CA TYR A 196 -1.80 -20.69 9.97
C TYR A 196 -0.54 -19.91 9.53
N THR A 197 -0.47 -19.49 8.28
CA THR A 197 0.66 -18.75 7.73
C THR A 197 0.21 -17.52 6.96
N THR A 198 0.89 -16.41 7.23
CA THR A 198 0.85 -15.13 6.50
C THR A 198 2.08 -14.31 6.95
N ASP A 199 2.15 -13.04 6.58
CA ASP A 199 3.14 -12.09 7.08
C ASP A 199 3.12 -12.05 8.61
N LYS A 200 4.26 -11.89 9.27
CA LYS A 200 4.35 -11.91 10.75
C LYS A 200 3.52 -10.81 11.39
N SER A 201 3.46 -9.63 10.79
CA SER A 201 2.56 -8.57 11.24
C SER A 201 1.08 -8.97 11.07
N GLY A 202 0.75 -9.65 9.96
CA GLY A 202 -0.56 -10.23 9.72
C GLY A 202 -0.92 -11.31 10.74
N LEU A 203 0.03 -12.18 11.13
CA LEU A 203 -0.16 -13.16 12.21
C LEU A 203 -0.46 -12.46 13.54
N ALA A 204 0.27 -11.39 13.86
CA ALA A 204 0.02 -10.58 15.06
C ALA A 204 -1.39 -9.97 15.02
N ALA A 205 -1.78 -9.39 13.87
CA ALA A 205 -3.10 -8.81 13.66
C ALA A 205 -4.23 -9.83 13.79
N GLN A 206 -4.13 -10.96 13.09
CA GLN A 206 -5.17 -11.98 13.08
C GLN A 206 -5.27 -12.71 14.42
N ARG A 207 -4.16 -12.85 15.17
CA ARG A 207 -4.18 -13.39 16.53
C ARG A 207 -5.11 -12.61 17.46
N THR A 208 -5.23 -11.29 17.28
CA THR A 208 -6.14 -10.47 18.12
C THR A 208 -7.62 -10.82 17.93
N LYS A 209 -7.97 -11.48 16.82
CA LYS A 209 -9.34 -11.90 16.49
C LYS A 209 -9.66 -13.33 16.96
N MET A 210 -8.65 -14.11 17.37
CA MET A 210 -8.84 -15.49 17.83
C MET A 210 -9.57 -15.53 19.16
N LYS A 211 -10.27 -16.61 19.43
CA LYS A 211 -11.03 -16.82 20.68
C LYS A 211 -10.14 -16.72 21.92
N ASN A 212 -8.94 -17.32 21.85
CA ASN A 212 -7.97 -17.32 22.96
C ASN A 212 -6.59 -16.91 22.41
N PRO A 213 -6.31 -15.60 22.17
CA PRO A 213 -5.06 -15.14 21.55
C PRO A 213 -3.79 -15.61 22.29
N GLY A 214 -3.88 -15.76 23.63
CA GLY A 214 -2.80 -16.20 24.50
C GLY A 214 -2.36 -17.66 24.32
N GLU A 215 -3.23 -18.52 23.74
CA GLU A 215 -2.95 -19.93 23.49
C GLU A 215 -2.18 -20.19 22.18
N HIS A 216 -1.82 -19.14 21.46
CA HIS A 216 -1.13 -19.21 20.18
C HIS A 216 0.23 -18.55 20.25
N THR A 217 1.20 -19.09 19.49
CA THR A 217 2.55 -18.54 19.38
C THR A 217 2.96 -18.42 17.92
N VAL A 218 3.57 -17.29 17.56
CA VAL A 218 4.25 -17.11 16.29
C VAL A 218 5.63 -17.70 16.41
N LEU A 219 6.00 -18.60 15.48
CA LEU A 219 7.31 -19.22 15.46
C LEU A 219 8.40 -18.20 15.11
N PRO A 220 9.64 -18.40 15.58
CA PRO A 220 10.70 -17.39 15.43
C PRO A 220 11.15 -17.18 13.98
N GLU A 221 11.05 -18.19 13.14
CA GLU A 221 11.56 -18.13 11.78
C GLU A 221 10.79 -17.10 10.92
N THR A 222 11.54 -16.42 10.06
CA THR A 222 11.04 -15.60 8.96
C THR A 222 11.49 -16.26 7.67
N ILE A 223 10.54 -16.72 6.84
CA ILE A 223 10.82 -17.56 5.70
C ILE A 223 10.87 -16.82 4.35
N SER A 224 10.54 -15.53 4.35
CA SER A 224 10.57 -14.68 3.16
C SER A 224 10.88 -13.22 3.50
N LYS A 225 11.12 -12.42 2.47
CA LYS A 225 11.11 -10.96 2.51
C LYS A 225 9.79 -10.47 1.94
N GLU A 226 9.06 -9.67 2.71
CA GLU A 226 7.78 -9.10 2.31
C GLU A 226 7.85 -7.56 2.43
N PRO A 227 8.44 -6.85 1.45
CA PRO A 227 8.37 -5.40 1.39
C PRO A 227 6.96 -5.00 0.94
N LEU A 228 6.14 -4.56 1.87
CA LEU A 228 4.75 -4.18 1.62
C LEU A 228 4.69 -2.73 1.16
N GLY A 229 3.92 -2.46 0.12
CA GLY A 229 3.79 -1.10 -0.39
C GLY A 229 2.50 -0.83 -1.16
N PRO A 230 2.12 0.46 -1.27
CA PRO A 230 1.02 0.88 -2.11
C PRO A 230 1.36 0.68 -3.59
N VAL A 231 0.30 0.47 -4.39
CA VAL A 231 0.41 0.17 -5.82
C VAL A 231 -0.55 1.08 -6.59
N VAL A 232 -0.11 1.56 -7.73
CA VAL A 232 -0.93 2.34 -8.67
C VAL A 232 -0.87 1.69 -10.06
N ARG A 233 -1.73 2.14 -10.97
CA ARG A 233 -1.64 1.71 -12.38
C ARG A 233 -0.35 2.24 -13.00
N GLY A 234 0.26 1.46 -13.87
CA GLY A 234 1.34 1.91 -14.74
C GLY A 234 0.86 2.97 -15.76
N ASN A 235 1.82 3.64 -16.40
CA ASN A 235 1.60 4.68 -17.42
C ASN A 235 0.91 5.97 -16.91
N ASP A 236 0.95 6.23 -15.59
CA ASP A 236 0.53 7.49 -14.97
C ASP A 236 1.62 7.95 -13.99
N GLN A 237 2.72 8.48 -14.55
CA GLN A 237 3.89 8.87 -13.77
C GLN A 237 3.54 9.94 -12.73
N ASN A 238 2.68 10.91 -13.08
CA ASN A 238 2.31 11.97 -12.14
C ASN A 238 1.56 11.38 -10.92
N TRP A 239 0.64 10.44 -11.13
CA TRP A 239 -0.08 9.79 -10.02
C TRP A 239 0.85 8.92 -9.15
N LYS A 240 1.78 8.20 -9.79
CA LYS A 240 2.83 7.44 -9.11
C LYS A 240 3.67 8.36 -8.22
N ASP A 241 4.13 9.49 -8.76
CA ASP A 241 4.96 10.45 -8.04
C ASP A 241 4.19 11.06 -6.85
N ILE A 242 2.92 11.44 -7.03
CA ILE A 242 2.08 11.93 -5.95
C ILE A 242 1.96 10.90 -4.82
N ALA A 243 1.68 9.65 -5.15
CA ALA A 243 1.54 8.59 -4.16
C ALA A 243 2.89 8.27 -3.48
N ALA A 244 3.99 8.22 -4.23
CA ALA A 244 5.32 7.98 -3.69
C ALA A 244 5.77 9.11 -2.76
N TRP A 245 5.65 10.37 -3.20
CA TRP A 245 6.03 11.50 -2.40
C TRP A 245 5.12 11.71 -1.17
N SER A 246 3.86 11.26 -1.23
CA SER A 246 3.00 11.22 -0.03
C SER A 246 3.56 10.30 1.06
N LEU A 247 4.18 9.17 0.70
CA LEU A 247 4.89 8.31 1.64
C LEU A 247 6.21 8.95 2.10
N TYR A 248 7.01 9.47 1.17
CA TYR A 248 8.35 9.99 1.47
C TYR A 248 8.30 11.22 2.38
N VAL A 249 7.35 12.13 2.22
CA VAL A 249 7.23 13.28 3.13
C VAL A 249 6.84 12.88 4.55
N MET A 250 6.12 11.78 4.73
CA MET A 250 5.83 11.26 6.07
C MET A 250 7.09 10.73 6.75
N ILE A 251 7.98 10.07 6.00
CA ILE A 251 9.28 9.58 6.51
C ILE A 251 10.23 10.75 6.77
N GLU A 252 10.35 11.68 5.82
CA GLU A 252 11.19 12.90 5.95
C GLU A 252 10.74 13.77 7.12
N ALA A 253 9.44 13.95 7.32
CA ALA A 253 8.90 14.70 8.45
C ALA A 253 9.30 14.08 9.79
N GLU A 254 9.27 12.75 9.90
CA GLU A 254 9.75 12.08 11.12
C GLU A 254 11.25 12.31 11.35
N GLU A 255 12.05 12.22 10.29
CA GLU A 255 13.50 12.44 10.34
C GLU A 255 13.84 13.87 10.80
N LEU A 256 13.07 14.85 10.31
CA LEU A 256 13.19 16.27 10.68
C LEU A 256 12.54 16.62 12.02
N GLY A 257 11.91 15.67 12.72
CA GLY A 257 11.20 15.90 13.98
C GLY A 257 9.90 16.70 13.84
N VAL A 258 9.33 16.76 12.62
CA VAL A 258 8.04 17.38 12.33
C VAL A 258 6.92 16.37 12.52
N SER A 259 5.88 16.74 13.25
CA SER A 259 4.74 15.88 13.58
C SER A 259 3.41 16.63 13.42
N SER A 260 2.30 15.91 13.44
CA SER A 260 0.96 16.51 13.42
C SER A 260 0.73 17.50 14.57
N LYS A 261 1.45 17.33 15.69
CA LYS A 261 1.31 18.14 16.90
C LYS A 261 2.10 19.43 16.87
N ASN A 262 3.27 19.44 16.21
CA ASN A 262 4.18 20.60 16.24
C ASN A 262 4.28 21.34 14.89
N ILE A 263 3.70 20.82 13.81
CA ILE A 263 3.84 21.37 12.46
C ILE A 263 3.47 22.86 12.36
N ASP A 264 2.49 23.32 13.12
CA ASP A 264 2.10 24.74 13.10
C ASP A 264 3.17 25.65 13.70
N SER A 265 3.81 25.24 14.79
CA SER A 265 4.93 25.98 15.38
C SER A 265 6.19 25.94 14.52
N MET A 266 6.34 24.91 13.67
CA MET A 266 7.48 24.79 12.75
C MET A 266 7.43 25.77 11.58
N LYS A 267 6.31 26.49 11.36
CA LYS A 267 6.22 27.55 10.33
C LYS A 267 7.18 28.72 10.57
N SER A 268 7.62 28.95 11.80
CA SER A 268 8.61 29.96 12.16
C SER A 268 10.05 29.46 12.21
N THR A 269 10.31 28.24 11.75
CA THR A 269 11.65 27.62 11.76
C THR A 269 12.63 28.33 10.82
N ASP A 270 13.91 28.33 11.16
CA ASP A 270 14.99 28.73 10.25
C ASP A 270 15.58 27.56 9.46
N ASN A 271 15.16 26.32 9.76
CA ASN A 271 15.65 25.13 9.06
C ASN A 271 15.11 25.09 7.60
N PRO A 272 15.98 25.18 6.58
CA PRO A 272 15.54 25.27 5.18
C PRO A 272 14.88 23.96 4.70
N ASN A 273 15.23 22.79 5.27
CA ASN A 273 14.57 21.53 4.91
C ASN A 273 13.12 21.52 5.40
N ILE A 274 12.88 21.99 6.63
CA ILE A 274 11.52 22.10 7.17
C ILE A 274 10.73 23.17 6.40
N LYS A 275 11.33 24.31 6.05
CA LYS A 275 10.65 25.32 5.21
C LYS A 275 10.15 24.73 3.89
N ARG A 276 11.00 23.96 3.19
CA ARG A 276 10.61 23.28 1.94
C ARG A 276 9.53 22.23 2.16
N LEU A 277 9.68 21.40 3.19
CA LEU A 277 8.67 20.40 3.57
C LEU A 277 7.29 21.06 3.81
N LEU A 278 7.25 22.22 4.46
CA LEU A 278 6.02 22.93 4.75
C LEU A 278 5.49 23.78 3.58
N GLY A 279 6.22 23.85 2.47
CA GLY A 279 5.85 24.66 1.30
C GLY A 279 6.02 26.17 1.53
N LEU A 280 6.84 26.57 2.50
CA LEU A 280 7.17 27.98 2.80
C LEU A 280 8.30 28.50 1.92
N GLU A 281 9.07 27.60 1.30
CA GLU A 281 10.19 27.87 0.42
C GLU A 281 10.20 26.86 -0.71
N GLY A 282 10.43 27.33 -1.97
CA GLY A 282 10.42 26.50 -3.18
C GLY A 282 9.01 26.18 -3.70
N ASP A 283 8.96 25.49 -4.84
CA ASP A 283 7.75 25.16 -5.59
C ASP A 283 7.52 23.64 -5.71
N THR A 284 7.74 22.90 -4.62
CA THR A 284 7.63 21.42 -4.62
C THR A 284 6.25 20.92 -5.04
N GLY A 285 5.19 21.63 -4.66
CA GLY A 285 3.82 21.33 -5.07
C GLY A 285 3.63 21.45 -6.59
N LYS A 286 4.22 22.47 -7.22
CA LYS A 286 4.12 22.69 -8.67
C LYS A 286 4.69 21.52 -9.46
N SER A 287 5.79 20.90 -9.01
CA SER A 287 6.40 19.74 -9.64
C SER A 287 5.45 18.52 -9.71
N LEU A 288 4.52 18.41 -8.75
CA LEU A 288 3.48 17.37 -8.69
C LEU A 288 2.14 17.84 -9.26
N GLY A 289 2.03 19.12 -9.65
CA GLY A 289 0.77 19.75 -10.04
C GLY A 289 -0.21 19.89 -8.85
N LEU A 290 0.33 20.09 -7.64
CA LEU A 290 -0.41 20.25 -6.38
C LEU A 290 -0.20 21.66 -5.79
N SER A 291 -0.96 21.98 -4.75
CA SER A 291 -0.68 23.16 -3.91
C SER A 291 0.65 23.00 -3.18
N ASN A 292 1.39 24.07 -2.92
CA ASN A 292 2.62 24.00 -2.11
C ASN A 292 2.37 23.53 -0.67
N THR A 293 1.13 23.57 -0.18
CA THR A 293 0.76 23.05 1.14
C THR A 293 0.48 21.55 1.16
N TRP A 294 0.73 20.82 0.08
CA TRP A 294 0.42 19.40 -0.05
C TRP A 294 1.05 18.54 1.07
N ALA A 295 2.34 18.71 1.35
CA ALA A 295 3.05 17.98 2.39
C ALA A 295 2.60 18.43 3.80
N TYR A 296 2.39 19.74 4.01
CA TYR A 296 1.80 20.25 5.25
C TYR A 296 0.44 19.59 5.53
N ASN A 297 -0.45 19.49 4.52
CA ASN A 297 -1.77 18.87 4.66
C ASN A 297 -1.68 17.41 5.08
N ILE A 298 -0.72 16.65 4.52
CA ILE A 298 -0.47 15.25 4.90
C ILE A 298 -0.11 15.17 6.38
N ILE A 299 0.96 15.88 6.79
CA ILE A 299 1.49 15.76 8.15
C ILE A 299 0.50 16.31 9.17
N LYS A 300 -0.19 17.41 8.86
CA LYS A 300 -1.18 18.00 9.77
C LYS A 300 -2.35 17.05 10.06
N GLN A 301 -2.85 16.34 9.03
CA GLN A 301 -4.09 15.57 9.12
C GLN A 301 -3.86 14.07 9.36
N VAL A 302 -2.72 13.53 8.96
CA VAL A 302 -2.41 12.08 9.07
C VAL A 302 -1.29 11.84 10.06
N GLY A 303 -0.27 12.71 10.08
CA GLY A 303 0.94 12.58 10.89
C GLY A 303 2.17 12.18 10.07
N ASN A 304 3.32 12.16 10.71
CA ASN A 304 4.53 11.59 10.15
C ASN A 304 4.50 10.04 10.21
N TYR A 305 5.47 9.37 9.58
CA TYR A 305 5.49 7.90 9.52
C TYR A 305 5.56 7.27 10.93
N GLY A 306 6.34 7.83 11.85
CA GLY A 306 6.41 7.34 13.23
C GLY A 306 5.08 7.40 13.97
N GLU A 307 4.33 8.51 13.81
CA GLU A 307 2.99 8.66 14.40
C GLU A 307 2.03 7.62 13.82
N VAL A 308 2.07 7.39 12.50
CA VAL A 308 1.23 6.39 11.82
C VAL A 308 1.58 4.98 12.25
N TYR A 309 2.87 4.65 12.35
CA TYR A 309 3.32 3.33 12.81
C TYR A 309 2.86 3.05 14.25
N GLU A 310 3.21 3.95 15.19
CA GLU A 310 2.92 3.76 16.62
C GLU A 310 1.42 3.72 16.91
N LYS A 311 0.63 4.52 16.22
CA LYS A 311 -0.84 4.54 16.37
C LYS A 311 -1.49 3.23 15.92
N ASN A 312 -1.02 2.63 14.82
CA ASN A 312 -1.71 1.52 14.17
C ASN A 312 -1.17 0.14 14.57
N VAL A 313 0.14 -0.01 14.69
CA VAL A 313 0.80 -1.32 14.91
C VAL A 313 1.82 -1.32 16.04
N GLY A 314 2.20 -0.15 16.55
CA GLY A 314 3.29 0.04 17.50
C GLY A 314 3.16 -0.76 18.80
N ALA A 315 4.19 -0.68 19.64
CA ALA A 315 4.32 -1.50 20.85
C ALA A 315 3.15 -1.36 21.85
N LYS A 316 2.46 -0.21 21.84
CA LYS A 316 1.30 0.06 22.72
C LYS A 316 -0.04 -0.38 22.14
N THR A 317 -0.07 -0.89 20.90
CA THR A 317 -1.29 -1.43 20.28
C THR A 317 -1.47 -2.91 20.64
N PRO A 318 -2.66 -3.49 20.39
CA PRO A 318 -2.86 -4.93 20.55
C PRO A 318 -1.93 -5.81 19.70
N LEU A 319 -1.36 -5.27 18.62
CA LEU A 319 -0.39 -5.97 17.77
C LEU A 319 1.00 -6.04 18.43
N GLY A 320 1.37 -5.02 19.20
CA GLY A 320 2.61 -4.98 19.96
C GLY A 320 3.89 -5.00 19.12
N LEU A 321 3.88 -4.46 17.90
CA LEU A 321 5.04 -4.49 17.01
C LEU A 321 6.02 -3.38 17.42
N ALA A 322 7.05 -3.75 18.17
CA ALA A 322 8.11 -2.80 18.53
C ALA A 322 8.87 -2.37 17.27
N ARG A 323 8.99 -1.07 17.06
CA ARG A 323 9.70 -0.51 15.91
C ARG A 323 11.22 -0.53 16.10
N ASN A 324 11.67 -0.38 17.35
CA ASN A 324 13.08 -0.40 17.68
C ASN A 324 13.72 -1.73 17.34
N GLY A 325 14.88 -1.70 16.64
CA GLY A 325 15.59 -2.88 16.17
C GLY A 325 14.92 -3.58 14.97
N SER A 326 13.87 -3.00 14.38
CA SER A 326 13.21 -3.53 13.18
C SER A 326 13.65 -2.79 11.91
N PRO A 327 13.49 -3.40 10.71
CA PRO A 327 13.68 -2.72 9.43
C PRO A 327 12.80 -1.47 9.25
N ASN A 328 11.68 -1.38 9.97
CA ASN A 328 10.75 -0.26 9.91
C ASN A 328 11.22 0.99 10.71
N GLN A 329 12.41 0.97 11.27
CA GLN A 329 13.08 2.14 11.84
C GLN A 329 13.65 3.03 10.74
N LEU A 330 13.82 4.32 11.02
CA LEU A 330 14.58 5.23 10.16
C LEU A 330 16.02 4.70 9.97
N TRP A 331 16.60 4.94 8.81
CA TRP A 331 17.99 4.59 8.51
C TRP A 331 18.96 5.18 9.56
N SER A 332 18.72 6.42 10.00
CA SER A 332 19.50 7.10 11.03
C SER A 332 19.38 6.45 12.42
N LYS A 333 18.45 5.52 12.61
CA LYS A 333 18.21 4.76 13.85
C LYS A 333 18.43 3.25 13.67
N GLY A 334 19.17 2.86 12.62
CA GLY A 334 19.53 1.46 12.36
C GLY A 334 18.48 0.63 11.63
N GLY A 335 17.42 1.25 11.09
CA GLY A 335 16.47 0.60 10.19
C GLY A 335 16.83 0.80 8.73
N ILE A 336 15.85 0.60 7.84
CA ILE A 336 16.01 0.77 6.38
C ILE A 336 14.96 1.69 5.76
N LEU A 337 14.14 2.38 6.58
CA LEU A 337 13.30 3.44 6.08
C LEU A 337 14.15 4.65 5.71
N TYR A 338 14.13 4.95 4.42
CA TYR A 338 14.92 6.02 3.81
C TYR A 338 14.05 6.73 2.77
N ALA A 339 13.92 8.04 2.88
CA ALA A 339 13.21 8.86 1.91
C ALA A 339 14.19 9.74 1.13
N PRO A 340 13.97 9.98 -0.17
CA PRO A 340 14.69 11.00 -0.89
C PRO A 340 14.32 12.40 -0.35
N PRO A 341 15.25 13.36 -0.33
CA PRO A 341 15.01 14.69 0.24
C PRO A 341 14.01 15.51 -0.59
N VAL A 342 13.15 16.26 0.09
CA VAL A 342 12.23 17.23 -0.53
C VAL A 342 12.98 18.48 -0.95
N ARG A 343 13.35 18.56 -2.26
CA ARG A 343 14.10 19.69 -2.83
C ARG A 343 13.57 20.11 -4.19
#